data_8a2066eab71e5a58011dd57cc21a3c62
#
_entry.id   8a2066eab71e5a58011dd57cc21a3c62
#
_cell.length_a   1.000
_cell.length_b   1.000
_cell.length_c   1.000
_cell.angle_alpha   90.00
_cell.angle_beta   90.00
_cell.angle_gamma   90.00
#
_symmetry.space_group_name_H-M   'P 1'
#
loop_
_entity.id
_entity.type
_entity.pdbx_description
1 polymer ?
#
loop_
_entity_poly.entity_id
_entity_poly.type
_entity_poly.pdbx_seq_one_letter_code
_entity_poly.pdbx_strand_id
1 'polypeptide(L)'
;MIDEKNFIEATKIVKNSEKIVVFTGAGASTESGIADFRSEGGLWSRYDPSIYASYHYFLEDPSKFWTMHNELVDIVVNAKPNPIHYAVVELEKLGKIIAIITQNVDALHQRAGSGTYNSIPIYELHGSYEKLECIRCKKEFLFEEVETKNVKYPVCECSGYIKPKVVLFGEPLRPSVLERAMNACRSCDCFLMIGSSLLISPANFLPSIAKESGAKLIFVNRDSTAMDDIADIFLKGSGGEILSELIQRL
;
A
#
# COMPACT_ATOMS: atom_id res chain seq x y z
N MET A 1 -2.63 25.28 3.35
CA MET A 1 -1.22 25.70 3.15
C MET A 1 -0.33 24.73 3.92
N ILE A 2 0.74 24.25 3.32
CA ILE A 2 1.74 23.41 3.99
C ILE A 2 2.44 24.28 5.04
N ASP A 3 2.67 23.75 6.23
CA ASP A 3 3.49 24.43 7.23
C ASP A 3 4.94 24.46 6.73
N GLU A 4 5.39 25.63 6.29
CA GLU A 4 6.71 25.82 5.68
C GLU A 4 7.85 25.42 6.62
N LYS A 5 7.71 25.63 7.93
CA LYS A 5 8.70 25.21 8.93
C LYS A 5 8.84 23.68 8.96
N ASN A 6 7.71 22.99 9.06
CA ASN A 6 7.69 21.51 9.04
C ASN A 6 8.20 20.97 7.71
N PHE A 7 7.88 21.64 6.60
CA PHE A 7 8.34 21.23 5.28
C PHE A 7 9.86 21.36 5.12
N ILE A 8 10.46 22.48 5.57
CA ILE A 8 11.91 22.68 5.56
C ILE A 8 12.61 21.60 6.41
N GLU A 9 12.08 21.30 7.59
CA GLU A 9 12.69 20.29 8.47
C GLU A 9 12.53 18.87 7.88
N ALA A 10 11.38 18.54 7.29
CA ALA A 10 11.19 17.27 6.59
C ALA A 10 12.20 17.12 5.43
N THR A 11 12.37 18.16 4.61
CA THR A 11 13.34 18.17 3.52
C THR A 11 14.76 17.94 4.03
N LYS A 12 15.13 18.58 5.14
CA LYS A 12 16.44 18.39 5.78
C LYS A 12 16.64 16.96 6.28
N ILE A 13 15.61 16.36 6.91
CA ILE A 13 15.66 14.97 7.35
C ILE A 13 15.88 14.06 6.14
N VAL A 14 15.05 14.16 5.10
CA VAL A 14 15.16 13.33 3.88
C VAL A 14 16.52 13.52 3.20
N LYS A 15 17.01 14.76 3.13
CA LYS A 15 18.32 15.07 2.53
C LYS A 15 19.47 14.36 3.25
N ASN A 16 19.44 14.33 4.58
CA ASN A 16 20.49 13.77 5.42
C ASN A 16 20.33 12.25 5.66
N SER A 17 19.18 11.67 5.34
CA SER A 17 18.94 10.23 5.50
C SER A 17 19.60 9.43 4.38
N GLU A 18 20.10 8.26 4.75
CA GLU A 18 20.73 7.29 3.84
C GLU A 18 19.92 6.00 3.70
N LYS A 19 18.98 5.75 4.64
CA LYS A 19 18.21 4.51 4.73
C LYS A 19 16.73 4.80 4.94
N ILE A 20 16.07 5.31 3.91
CA ILE A 20 14.64 5.63 3.97
C ILE A 20 13.81 4.37 3.71
N VAL A 21 12.85 4.10 4.59
CA VAL A 21 11.73 3.23 4.30
C VAL A 21 10.53 4.08 3.91
N VAL A 22 9.97 3.83 2.73
CA VAL A 22 8.70 4.42 2.31
C VAL A 22 7.57 3.47 2.66
N PHE A 23 6.53 3.97 3.34
CA PHE A 23 5.34 3.23 3.69
C PHE A 23 4.11 3.89 3.08
N THR A 24 3.33 3.15 2.27
CA THR A 24 2.17 3.70 1.59
C THR A 24 0.87 2.97 1.93
N GLY A 25 -0.22 3.74 1.99
CA GLY A 25 -1.58 3.22 2.09
C GLY A 25 -2.46 3.75 0.96
N ALA A 26 -3.77 3.48 1.03
CA ALA A 26 -4.73 3.76 -0.05
C ALA A 26 -4.76 5.24 -0.48
N GLY A 27 -4.49 6.18 0.43
CA GLY A 27 -4.37 7.60 0.12
C GLY A 27 -3.29 7.93 -0.92
N ALA A 28 -2.24 7.09 -1.03
CA ALA A 28 -1.22 7.27 -2.07
C ALA A 28 -1.74 7.00 -3.49
N SER A 29 -2.84 6.27 -3.64
CA SER A 29 -3.43 5.92 -4.95
C SER A 29 -4.68 6.73 -5.31
N THR A 30 -5.15 7.63 -4.42
CA THR A 30 -6.34 8.44 -4.70
C THR A 30 -6.15 9.38 -5.88
N GLU A 31 -4.95 9.94 -6.04
CA GLU A 31 -4.59 10.78 -7.20
C GLU A 31 -4.43 9.97 -8.51
N SER A 32 -4.48 8.64 -8.43
CA SER A 32 -4.55 7.72 -9.58
C SER A 32 -5.98 7.33 -9.97
N GLY A 33 -7.00 7.88 -9.29
CA GLY A 33 -8.42 7.57 -9.51
C GLY A 33 -8.91 6.33 -8.78
N ILE A 34 -8.08 5.71 -7.93
CA ILE A 34 -8.50 4.61 -7.05
C ILE A 34 -9.04 5.23 -5.76
N ALA A 35 -10.34 5.10 -5.50
CA ALA A 35 -10.93 5.58 -4.26
C ALA A 35 -10.27 4.87 -3.06
N ASP A 36 -10.01 5.62 -2.00
CA ASP A 36 -9.62 4.98 -0.75
C ASP A 36 -10.82 4.23 -0.11
N PHE A 37 -10.55 3.59 1.01
CA PHE A 37 -11.56 2.72 1.62
C PHE A 37 -12.56 3.46 2.52
N ARG A 38 -12.16 4.56 3.19
CA ARG A 38 -12.87 5.10 4.36
C ARG A 38 -13.32 6.55 4.25
N SER A 39 -12.72 7.36 3.37
CA SER A 39 -13.17 8.73 3.18
C SER A 39 -14.61 8.79 2.67
N GLU A 40 -15.22 9.94 2.74
CA GLU A 40 -16.56 10.17 2.19
C GLU A 40 -16.58 9.77 0.71
N GLY A 41 -17.50 8.88 0.34
CA GLY A 41 -17.54 8.27 -1.00
C GLY A 41 -16.52 7.16 -1.26
N GLY A 42 -15.72 6.76 -0.27
CA GLY A 42 -14.79 5.62 -0.35
C GLY A 42 -15.49 4.28 -0.51
N LEU A 43 -14.71 3.23 -0.75
CA LEU A 43 -15.23 1.91 -1.11
C LEU A 43 -16.20 1.35 -0.06
N TRP A 44 -15.90 1.54 1.22
CA TRP A 44 -16.71 1.03 2.33
C TRP A 44 -18.03 1.78 2.56
N SER A 45 -18.28 2.87 1.84
CA SER A 45 -19.61 3.50 1.79
C SER A 45 -20.60 2.70 0.92
N ARG A 46 -20.10 1.86 -0.01
CA ARG A 46 -20.89 1.05 -0.96
C ARG A 46 -20.91 -0.44 -0.60
N TYR A 47 -19.83 -0.94 -0.03
CA TYR A 47 -19.65 -2.35 0.32
C TYR A 47 -19.27 -2.49 1.78
N ASP A 48 -19.98 -3.33 2.53
CA ASP A 48 -19.59 -3.69 3.88
C ASP A 48 -18.34 -4.59 3.84
N PRO A 49 -17.17 -4.12 4.34
CA PRO A 49 -15.95 -4.90 4.31
C PRO A 49 -16.03 -6.21 5.08
N SER A 50 -16.89 -6.27 6.12
CA SER A 50 -17.08 -7.48 6.92
C SER A 50 -17.74 -8.61 6.13
N ILE A 51 -18.36 -8.29 5.00
CA ILE A 51 -19.02 -9.23 4.10
C ILE A 51 -18.24 -9.39 2.80
N TYR A 52 -17.98 -8.27 2.10
CA TYR A 52 -17.43 -8.28 0.74
C TYR A 52 -15.91 -8.49 0.68
N ALA A 53 -15.18 -8.17 1.74
CA ALA A 53 -13.73 -8.32 1.83
C ALA A 53 -13.30 -9.21 3.01
N SER A 54 -14.18 -10.01 3.57
CA SER A 54 -13.94 -10.94 4.69
C SER A 54 -13.51 -12.32 4.19
N TYR A 55 -12.43 -12.85 4.74
CA TYR A 55 -11.97 -14.21 4.44
C TYR A 55 -12.99 -15.28 4.89
N HIS A 56 -13.61 -15.07 6.03
CA HIS A 56 -14.65 -15.98 6.54
C HIS A 56 -15.83 -16.09 5.55
N TYR A 57 -16.40 -14.95 5.14
CA TYR A 57 -17.49 -14.94 4.16
C TYR A 57 -17.06 -15.44 2.78
N PHE A 58 -15.81 -15.17 2.37
CA PHE A 58 -15.27 -15.72 1.13
C PHE A 58 -15.25 -17.26 1.13
N LEU A 59 -14.97 -17.89 2.28
CA LEU A 59 -14.99 -19.34 2.39
C LEU A 59 -16.41 -19.93 2.32
N GLU A 60 -17.41 -19.19 2.78
CA GLU A 60 -18.82 -19.61 2.74
C GLU A 60 -19.46 -19.37 1.36
N ASP A 61 -19.34 -18.16 0.83
CA ASP A 61 -19.83 -17.78 -0.51
C ASP A 61 -18.90 -16.72 -1.16
N PRO A 62 -17.99 -17.12 -2.05
CA PRO A 62 -17.10 -16.20 -2.76
C PRO A 62 -17.80 -15.18 -3.63
N SER A 63 -19.08 -15.37 -3.95
CA SER A 63 -19.79 -14.52 -4.92
C SER A 63 -19.86 -13.06 -4.51
N LYS A 64 -19.95 -12.78 -3.21
CA LYS A 64 -19.96 -11.40 -2.69
C LYS A 64 -18.66 -10.67 -3.03
N PHE A 65 -17.53 -11.31 -2.71
CA PHE A 65 -16.20 -10.78 -3.08
C PHE A 65 -16.09 -10.56 -4.59
N TRP A 66 -16.47 -11.55 -5.40
CA TRP A 66 -16.33 -11.46 -6.85
C TRP A 66 -17.26 -10.41 -7.48
N THR A 67 -18.44 -10.17 -6.91
CA THR A 67 -19.32 -9.05 -7.32
C THR A 67 -18.60 -7.72 -7.13
N MET A 68 -18.07 -7.46 -5.93
CA MET A 68 -17.31 -6.24 -5.64
C MET A 68 -16.05 -6.15 -6.53
N HIS A 69 -15.29 -7.25 -6.65
CA HIS A 69 -14.07 -7.31 -7.44
C HIS A 69 -14.32 -6.93 -8.91
N ASN A 70 -15.33 -7.52 -9.54
CA ASN A 70 -15.63 -7.31 -10.95
C ASN A 70 -16.07 -5.86 -11.27
N GLU A 71 -16.62 -5.13 -10.31
CA GLU A 71 -16.89 -3.70 -10.48
C GLU A 71 -15.64 -2.83 -10.35
N LEU A 72 -14.65 -3.25 -9.56
CA LEU A 72 -13.50 -2.42 -9.18
C LEU A 72 -12.24 -2.74 -9.96
N VAL A 73 -12.11 -3.96 -10.47
CA VAL A 73 -10.87 -4.43 -11.12
C VAL A 73 -10.47 -3.56 -12.29
N ASP A 74 -11.41 -3.12 -13.11
CA ASP A 74 -11.13 -2.27 -14.28
C ASP A 74 -10.57 -0.89 -13.86
N ILE A 75 -10.99 -0.35 -12.72
CA ILE A 75 -10.45 0.90 -12.16
C ILE A 75 -8.98 0.69 -11.75
N VAL A 76 -8.68 -0.39 -11.03
CA VAL A 76 -7.33 -0.69 -10.55
C VAL A 76 -6.38 -1.00 -11.70
N VAL A 77 -6.82 -1.81 -12.67
CA VAL A 77 -6.01 -2.22 -13.83
C VAL A 77 -5.68 -1.03 -14.74
N ASN A 78 -6.62 -0.11 -14.95
CA ASN A 78 -6.43 1.05 -15.83
C ASN A 78 -5.81 2.27 -15.12
N ALA A 79 -5.70 2.26 -13.79
CA ALA A 79 -5.09 3.35 -13.04
C ALA A 79 -3.62 3.53 -13.47
N LYS A 80 -3.15 4.77 -13.46
CA LYS A 80 -1.76 5.11 -13.78
C LYS A 80 -1.05 5.63 -12.53
N PRO A 81 0.27 5.38 -12.41
CA PRO A 81 1.04 6.01 -11.35
C PRO A 81 0.85 7.52 -11.34
N ASN A 82 0.84 8.11 -10.16
CA ASN A 82 0.67 9.54 -9.92
C ASN A 82 1.98 10.16 -9.38
N PRO A 83 2.04 11.49 -9.14
CA PRO A 83 3.24 12.16 -8.66
C PRO A 83 3.87 11.55 -7.40
N ILE A 84 3.08 10.93 -6.49
CA ILE A 84 3.62 10.24 -5.30
C ILE A 84 4.54 9.09 -5.72
N HIS A 85 4.05 8.24 -6.63
CA HIS A 85 4.80 7.08 -7.09
C HIS A 85 6.09 7.48 -7.81
N TYR A 86 6.03 8.51 -8.65
CA TYR A 86 7.21 9.03 -9.34
C TYR A 86 8.21 9.70 -8.39
N ALA A 87 7.74 10.41 -7.36
CA ALA A 87 8.61 10.98 -6.34
C ALA A 87 9.38 9.87 -5.56
N VAL A 88 8.72 8.74 -5.28
CA VAL A 88 9.38 7.57 -4.67
C VAL A 88 10.46 7.01 -5.59
N VAL A 89 10.21 6.94 -6.89
CA VAL A 89 11.23 6.53 -7.88
C VAL A 89 12.43 7.50 -7.90
N GLU A 90 12.19 8.81 -7.81
CA GLU A 90 13.31 9.78 -7.74
C GLU A 90 14.15 9.60 -6.46
N LEU A 91 13.53 9.36 -5.30
CA LEU A 91 14.26 9.03 -4.06
C LEU A 91 15.05 7.72 -4.20
N GLU A 92 14.53 6.73 -4.92
CA GLU A 92 15.25 5.49 -5.23
C GLU A 92 16.48 5.76 -6.10
N LYS A 93 16.34 6.58 -7.16
CA LYS A 93 17.46 6.98 -8.04
C LYS A 93 18.57 7.71 -7.28
N LEU A 94 18.19 8.49 -6.26
CA LEU A 94 19.15 9.15 -5.36
C LEU A 94 19.84 8.18 -4.38
N GLY A 95 19.50 6.88 -4.41
CA GLY A 95 20.09 5.85 -3.55
C GLY A 95 19.65 5.94 -2.08
N LYS A 96 18.58 6.64 -1.80
CA LYS A 96 18.12 6.90 -0.42
C LYS A 96 17.18 5.83 0.14
N ILE A 97 16.46 5.10 -0.73
CA ILE A 97 15.46 4.13 -0.31
C ILE A 97 16.09 2.74 -0.14
N ILE A 98 15.81 2.09 1.00
CA ILE A 98 16.20 0.70 1.26
C ILE A 98 15.04 -0.29 1.10
N ALA A 99 13.79 0.17 1.22
CA ALA A 99 12.60 -0.63 0.96
C ALA A 99 11.37 0.26 0.76
N ILE A 100 10.43 -0.23 -0.03
CA ILE A 100 9.05 0.26 -0.09
C ILE A 100 8.18 -0.78 0.59
N ILE A 101 7.33 -0.34 1.53
CA ILE A 101 6.32 -1.16 2.19
C ILE A 101 4.97 -0.58 1.80
N THR A 102 4.11 -1.38 1.19
CA THR A 102 2.80 -0.89 0.77
C THR A 102 1.66 -1.75 1.29
N GLN A 103 0.59 -1.11 1.69
CA GLN A 103 -0.70 -1.74 1.97
C GLN A 103 -1.55 -1.89 0.69
N ASN A 104 -1.14 -1.21 -0.39
CA ASN A 104 -1.88 -1.19 -1.64
C ASN A 104 -1.64 -2.48 -2.43
N VAL A 105 -2.64 -2.85 -3.23
CA VAL A 105 -2.66 -4.07 -4.04
C VAL A 105 -2.64 -3.78 -5.55
N ASP A 106 -2.44 -2.50 -5.92
CA ASP A 106 -2.62 -1.95 -7.26
C ASP A 106 -1.37 -2.01 -8.16
N ALA A 107 -0.22 -2.42 -7.60
CA ALA A 107 1.09 -2.49 -8.26
C ALA A 107 1.56 -1.14 -8.87
N LEU A 108 1.04 0.02 -8.40
CA LEU A 108 1.40 1.33 -8.96
C LEU A 108 2.85 1.70 -8.71
N HIS A 109 3.46 1.26 -7.62
CA HIS A 109 4.89 1.45 -7.38
C HIS A 109 5.73 0.75 -8.45
N GLN A 110 5.43 -0.53 -8.74
CA GLN A 110 6.11 -1.31 -9.77
C GLN A 110 5.89 -0.68 -11.15
N ARG A 111 4.65 -0.28 -11.46
CA ARG A 111 4.31 0.37 -12.73
C ARG A 111 4.94 1.76 -12.91
N ALA A 112 5.29 2.44 -11.83
CA ALA A 112 6.07 3.68 -11.87
C ALA A 112 7.55 3.44 -12.13
N GLY A 113 8.04 2.22 -11.94
CA GLY A 113 9.43 1.84 -12.10
C GLY A 113 10.19 1.64 -10.78
N SER A 114 9.51 1.68 -9.62
CA SER A 114 10.15 1.35 -8.34
C SER A 114 10.68 -0.09 -8.33
N GLY A 115 11.80 -0.31 -7.66
CA GLY A 115 12.50 -1.59 -7.59
C GLY A 115 13.47 -1.85 -8.74
N THR A 116 13.53 -0.96 -9.74
CA THR A 116 14.37 -1.16 -10.94
C THR A 116 15.76 -0.54 -10.84
N TYR A 117 15.91 0.57 -10.12
CA TYR A 117 17.16 1.32 -10.12
C TYR A 117 18.22 0.75 -9.17
N ASN A 118 17.84 0.42 -7.94
CA ASN A 118 18.77 -0.13 -6.95
C ASN A 118 18.36 -1.51 -6.45
N SER A 119 17.47 -2.19 -7.19
CA SER A 119 16.91 -3.50 -6.84
C SER A 119 16.32 -3.53 -5.42
N ILE A 120 15.74 -2.41 -4.98
CA ILE A 120 15.14 -2.31 -3.66
C ILE A 120 13.90 -3.20 -3.56
N PRO A 121 13.66 -3.85 -2.44
CA PRO A 121 12.46 -4.65 -2.25
C PRO A 121 11.19 -3.80 -2.12
N ILE A 122 10.10 -4.28 -2.71
CA ILE A 122 8.74 -3.78 -2.48
C ILE A 122 7.98 -4.85 -1.71
N TYR A 123 7.59 -4.53 -0.47
CA TYR A 123 6.83 -5.43 0.41
C TYR A 123 5.34 -5.11 0.34
N GLU A 124 4.60 -5.87 -0.45
CA GLU A 124 3.15 -5.78 -0.57
C GLU A 124 2.49 -6.54 0.58
N LEU A 125 2.20 -5.84 1.68
CA LEU A 125 1.68 -6.46 2.91
C LEU A 125 0.34 -7.16 2.70
N HIS A 126 -0.52 -6.57 1.88
CA HIS A 126 -1.84 -7.10 1.58
C HIS A 126 -1.90 -7.86 0.24
N GLY A 127 -0.73 -8.20 -0.32
CA GLY A 127 -0.64 -8.90 -1.60
C GLY A 127 -0.83 -7.98 -2.80
N SER A 128 -1.18 -8.58 -3.94
CA SER A 128 -1.30 -7.87 -5.23
C SER A 128 -2.41 -8.44 -6.09
N TYR A 129 -3.00 -7.59 -6.93
CA TYR A 129 -3.95 -7.99 -7.97
C TYR A 129 -3.28 -8.55 -9.24
N GLU A 130 -1.96 -8.70 -9.29
CA GLU A 130 -1.28 -9.18 -10.50
C GLU A 130 -1.56 -10.65 -10.82
N LYS A 131 -1.88 -11.46 -9.83
CA LYS A 131 -2.13 -12.90 -9.98
C LYS A 131 -3.34 -13.36 -9.17
N LEU A 132 -3.90 -14.47 -9.62
CA LEU A 132 -4.89 -15.24 -8.88
C LEU A 132 -4.21 -16.44 -8.18
N GLU A 133 -4.84 -16.93 -7.12
CA GLU A 133 -4.39 -18.11 -6.36
C GLU A 133 -5.58 -18.97 -5.96
N CYS A 134 -5.44 -20.28 -6.12
CA CYS A 134 -6.37 -21.23 -5.50
C CYS A 134 -6.10 -21.31 -3.99
N ILE A 135 -7.12 -21.05 -3.17
CA ILE A 135 -6.97 -21.08 -1.70
C ILE A 135 -6.64 -22.48 -1.16
N ARG A 136 -6.96 -23.56 -1.90
CA ARG A 136 -6.78 -24.96 -1.48
C ARG A 136 -5.42 -25.52 -1.87
N CYS A 137 -5.09 -25.53 -3.17
CA CYS A 137 -3.87 -26.17 -3.67
C CYS A 137 -2.71 -25.20 -3.93
N LYS A 138 -2.94 -23.90 -3.74
CA LYS A 138 -1.96 -22.81 -3.90
C LYS A 138 -1.45 -22.62 -5.33
N LYS A 139 -2.08 -23.29 -6.33
CA LYS A 139 -1.78 -23.05 -7.75
C LYS A 139 -2.05 -21.59 -8.08
N GLU A 140 -1.07 -20.94 -8.69
CA GLU A 140 -1.19 -19.56 -9.19
C GLU A 140 -1.65 -19.56 -10.65
N PHE A 141 -2.32 -18.48 -11.03
CA PHE A 141 -2.84 -18.26 -12.37
C PHE A 141 -2.63 -16.80 -12.76
N LEU A 142 -2.50 -16.53 -14.05
CA LEU A 142 -2.69 -15.21 -14.61
C LEU A 142 -4.20 -14.93 -14.77
N PHE A 143 -4.60 -13.67 -14.81
CA PHE A 143 -6.02 -13.32 -14.95
C PHE A 143 -6.63 -13.81 -16.25
N GLU A 144 -5.85 -13.82 -17.35
CA GLU A 144 -6.28 -14.34 -18.67
C GLU A 144 -6.47 -15.86 -18.71
N GLU A 145 -5.94 -16.60 -17.74
CA GLU A 145 -6.09 -18.05 -17.66
C GLU A 145 -7.38 -18.49 -16.94
N VAL A 146 -8.10 -17.54 -16.32
CA VAL A 146 -9.26 -17.84 -15.47
C VAL A 146 -10.46 -16.99 -15.88
N GLU A 147 -11.57 -17.63 -16.25
CA GLU A 147 -12.83 -16.92 -16.47
C GLU A 147 -13.37 -16.36 -15.15
N THR A 148 -13.46 -15.03 -15.06
CA THR A 148 -13.90 -14.33 -13.85
C THR A 148 -15.17 -13.49 -14.05
N LYS A 149 -15.52 -13.14 -15.29
CA LYS A 149 -16.63 -12.19 -15.58
C LYS A 149 -17.97 -12.88 -15.82
N ASN A 150 -17.97 -14.07 -16.45
CA ASN A 150 -19.23 -14.78 -16.81
C ASN A 150 -19.54 -15.95 -15.86
N VAL A 151 -18.88 -16.03 -14.74
CA VAL A 151 -19.11 -17.04 -13.70
C VAL A 151 -19.48 -16.38 -12.38
N LYS A 152 -20.23 -17.07 -11.54
CA LYS A 152 -20.57 -16.57 -10.20
C LYS A 152 -19.28 -16.33 -9.38
N TYR A 153 -18.34 -17.25 -9.46
CA TYR A 153 -16.97 -17.21 -8.98
C TYR A 153 -16.14 -18.33 -9.61
N PRO A 154 -14.84 -18.15 -9.80
CA PRO A 154 -13.97 -19.16 -10.39
C PRO A 154 -13.62 -20.27 -9.38
N VAL A 155 -13.52 -21.49 -9.89
CA VAL A 155 -13.17 -22.70 -9.13
C VAL A 155 -12.00 -23.40 -9.80
N CYS A 156 -11.04 -23.85 -9.02
CA CYS A 156 -9.89 -24.61 -9.48
C CYS A 156 -10.25 -26.06 -9.80
N GLU A 157 -9.46 -26.74 -10.62
CA GLU A 157 -9.58 -28.19 -10.90
C GLU A 157 -9.60 -29.05 -9.61
N CYS A 158 -8.95 -28.59 -8.53
CA CYS A 158 -8.97 -29.24 -7.23
C CYS A 158 -10.25 -28.95 -6.41
N SER A 159 -11.25 -28.29 -6.99
CA SER A 159 -12.48 -27.82 -6.35
C SER A 159 -12.24 -26.73 -5.25
N GLY A 160 -11.07 -26.11 -5.20
CA GLY A 160 -10.80 -24.95 -4.35
C GLY A 160 -11.25 -23.66 -5.00
N TYR A 161 -11.68 -22.68 -4.23
CA TYR A 161 -12.01 -21.36 -4.75
C TYR A 161 -10.72 -20.62 -5.20
N ILE A 162 -10.85 -19.83 -6.24
CA ILE A 162 -9.78 -18.97 -6.75
C ILE A 162 -10.06 -17.54 -6.31
N LYS A 163 -9.03 -16.80 -5.89
CA LYS A 163 -9.11 -15.36 -5.61
C LYS A 163 -7.83 -14.65 -6.06
N PRO A 164 -7.86 -13.33 -6.24
CA PRO A 164 -6.62 -12.56 -6.34
C PRO A 164 -5.70 -12.82 -5.14
N LYS A 165 -4.39 -12.72 -5.34
CA LYS A 165 -3.40 -12.90 -4.25
C LYS A 165 -3.39 -11.73 -3.27
N VAL A 166 -4.57 -11.23 -2.91
CA VAL A 166 -4.77 -10.18 -1.91
C VAL A 166 -5.17 -10.79 -0.57
N VAL A 167 -4.82 -10.13 0.51
CA VAL A 167 -5.18 -10.52 1.88
C VAL A 167 -6.54 -9.91 2.22
N LEU A 168 -7.50 -10.77 2.58
CA LEU A 168 -8.82 -10.35 3.03
C LEU A 168 -8.84 -10.10 4.54
N PHE A 169 -9.83 -9.36 5.04
CA PHE A 169 -10.01 -9.19 6.49
C PHE A 169 -10.20 -10.54 7.19
N GLY A 170 -9.45 -10.77 8.26
CA GLY A 170 -9.39 -12.04 8.96
C GLY A 170 -8.44 -13.07 8.36
N GLU A 171 -7.84 -12.80 7.22
CA GLU A 171 -6.75 -13.60 6.67
C GLU A 171 -5.39 -13.10 7.22
N PRO A 172 -4.48 -13.99 7.68
CA PRO A 172 -3.19 -13.54 8.17
C PRO A 172 -2.31 -12.99 7.05
N LEU A 173 -1.53 -11.95 7.35
CA LEU A 173 -0.48 -11.49 6.44
C LEU A 173 0.54 -12.61 6.22
N ARG A 174 1.22 -12.60 5.08
CA ARG A 174 2.31 -13.56 4.81
C ARG A 174 3.46 -13.31 5.79
N PRO A 175 3.81 -14.26 6.67
CA PRO A 175 4.78 -14.04 7.73
C PRO A 175 6.14 -13.57 7.21
N SER A 176 6.61 -14.15 6.10
CA SER A 176 7.90 -13.79 5.50
C SER A 176 7.93 -12.36 4.93
N VAL A 177 6.80 -11.82 4.45
CA VAL A 177 6.71 -10.44 3.96
C VAL A 177 6.69 -9.47 5.14
N LEU A 178 5.88 -9.77 6.16
CA LEU A 178 5.79 -8.94 7.36
C LEU A 178 7.12 -8.87 8.10
N GLU A 179 7.81 -10.00 8.27
CA GLU A 179 9.12 -10.07 8.93
C GLU A 179 10.17 -9.21 8.20
N ARG A 180 10.24 -9.31 6.85
CA ARG A 180 11.15 -8.48 6.06
C ARG A 180 10.82 -7.00 6.17
N ALA A 181 9.54 -6.64 6.14
CA ALA A 181 9.09 -5.26 6.35
C ALA A 181 9.51 -4.74 7.74
N MET A 182 9.30 -5.52 8.80
CA MET A 182 9.75 -5.18 10.16
C MET A 182 11.28 -5.00 10.23
N ASN A 183 12.05 -5.86 9.55
CA ASN A 183 13.51 -5.75 9.53
C ASN A 183 13.97 -4.49 8.77
N ALA A 184 13.30 -4.11 7.68
CA ALA A 184 13.54 -2.83 7.00
C ALA A 184 13.26 -1.64 7.94
N CYS A 185 12.14 -1.67 8.68
CA CYS A 185 11.81 -0.64 9.66
C CYS A 185 12.86 -0.52 10.78
N ARG A 186 13.42 -1.65 11.24
CA ARG A 186 14.49 -1.63 12.27
C ARG A 186 15.81 -1.07 11.77
N SER A 187 16.06 -1.09 10.48
CA SER A 187 17.32 -0.66 9.88
C SER A 187 17.30 0.72 9.25
N CYS A 188 16.13 1.35 9.16
CA CYS A 188 16.01 2.68 8.55
C CYS A 188 16.41 3.80 9.52
N ASP A 189 16.84 4.93 8.96
CA ASP A 189 17.08 6.20 9.67
C ASP A 189 15.94 7.20 9.45
N CYS A 190 15.10 6.98 8.41
CA CYS A 190 13.89 7.75 8.16
C CYS A 190 12.76 6.81 7.71
N PHE A 191 11.58 7.01 8.26
CA PHE A 191 10.36 6.32 7.87
C PHE A 191 9.37 7.36 7.30
N LEU A 192 9.14 7.29 5.99
CA LEU A 192 8.26 8.20 5.26
C LEU A 192 6.92 7.51 5.00
N MET A 193 5.91 7.85 5.80
CA MET A 193 4.55 7.36 5.63
C MET A 193 3.75 8.30 4.72
N ILE A 194 3.03 7.72 3.74
CA ILE A 194 2.26 8.47 2.74
C ILE A 194 0.87 7.83 2.59
N GLY A 195 -0.17 8.59 2.84
CA GLY A 195 -1.54 8.21 2.51
C GLY A 195 -2.08 7.01 3.28
N SER A 196 -1.75 6.86 4.57
CA SER A 196 -2.30 5.79 5.42
C SER A 196 -3.02 6.37 6.63
N SER A 197 -4.16 5.77 6.99
CA SER A 197 -4.86 6.08 8.24
C SER A 197 -4.23 5.43 9.48
N LEU A 198 -3.31 4.46 9.28
CA LEU A 198 -2.66 3.66 10.32
C LEU A 198 -3.65 2.93 11.27
N LEU A 199 -4.83 2.55 10.76
CA LEU A 199 -5.87 1.83 11.53
C LEU A 199 -5.79 0.31 11.40
N ILE A 200 -5.08 -0.22 10.40
CA ILE A 200 -5.09 -1.65 10.08
C ILE A 200 -3.89 -2.36 10.67
N SER A 201 -4.17 -3.24 11.64
CA SER A 201 -3.17 -4.15 12.23
C SER A 201 -2.95 -5.38 11.32
N PRO A 202 -1.70 -5.92 11.27
CA PRO A 202 -0.51 -5.50 12.00
C PRO A 202 0.33 -4.41 11.29
N ALA A 203 -0.07 -3.93 10.11
CA ALA A 203 0.69 -2.95 9.33
C ALA A 203 0.93 -1.62 10.09
N ASN A 204 -0.03 -1.23 10.93
CA ASN A 204 0.05 -0.01 11.75
C ASN A 204 1.15 -0.04 12.83
N PHE A 205 1.73 -1.19 13.17
CA PHE A 205 2.85 -1.26 14.12
C PHE A 205 4.20 -0.88 13.49
N LEU A 206 4.31 -0.87 12.17
CA LEU A 206 5.59 -0.61 11.48
C LEU A 206 6.19 0.77 11.77
N PRO A 207 5.42 1.88 11.83
CA PRO A 207 5.95 3.18 12.25
C PRO A 207 6.55 3.15 13.66
N SER A 208 5.88 2.50 14.61
CA SER A 208 6.40 2.37 15.99
C SER A 208 7.72 1.60 16.03
N ILE A 209 7.83 0.50 15.27
CA ILE A 209 9.07 -0.28 15.16
C ILE A 209 10.22 0.59 14.63
N ALA A 210 9.97 1.41 13.60
CA ALA A 210 10.97 2.32 13.07
C ALA A 210 11.37 3.38 14.12
N LYS A 211 10.38 3.97 14.81
CA LYS A 211 10.62 4.97 15.88
C LYS A 211 11.46 4.42 17.01
N GLU A 212 11.10 3.25 17.53
CA GLU A 212 11.83 2.55 18.59
C GLU A 212 13.26 2.20 18.21
N SER A 213 13.51 2.03 16.90
CA SER A 213 14.85 1.78 16.33
C SER A 213 15.64 3.07 16.06
N GLY A 214 15.09 4.24 16.36
CA GLY A 214 15.76 5.54 16.25
C GLY A 214 15.52 6.29 14.94
N ALA A 215 14.65 5.79 14.07
CA ALA A 215 14.31 6.47 12.81
C ALA A 215 13.51 7.76 13.06
N LYS A 216 13.70 8.75 12.19
CA LYS A 216 12.84 9.92 12.09
C LYS A 216 11.57 9.58 11.33
N LEU A 217 10.40 9.92 11.87
CA LEU A 217 9.11 9.66 11.25
C LEU A 217 8.55 10.91 10.58
N ILE A 218 8.35 10.84 9.28
CA ILE A 218 7.67 11.87 8.50
C ILE A 218 6.35 11.30 7.98
N PHE A 219 5.24 11.91 8.36
CA PHE A 219 3.92 11.53 7.87
C PHE A 219 3.41 12.56 6.87
N VAL A 220 3.01 12.08 5.69
CA VAL A 220 2.38 12.86 4.62
C VAL A 220 0.97 12.33 4.44
N ASN A 221 -0.02 13.07 4.89
CA ASN A 221 -1.40 12.63 4.79
C ASN A 221 -2.37 13.83 4.68
N ARG A 222 -3.54 13.58 4.10
CA ARG A 222 -4.59 14.60 3.98
C ARG A 222 -5.29 14.82 5.31
N ASP A 223 -5.59 13.74 6.02
CA ASP A 223 -6.29 13.72 7.29
C ASP A 223 -5.37 13.25 8.42
N SER A 224 -5.76 13.54 9.66
CA SER A 224 -5.07 13.02 10.85
C SER A 224 -5.14 11.49 10.90
N THR A 225 -4.12 10.88 11.50
CA THR A 225 -4.02 9.43 11.68
C THR A 225 -4.15 9.04 13.14
N ALA A 226 -4.29 7.76 13.41
CA ALA A 226 -4.33 7.24 14.79
C ALA A 226 -2.98 7.34 15.52
N MET A 227 -1.90 7.76 14.84
CA MET A 227 -0.53 7.73 15.35
C MET A 227 0.23 9.05 15.09
N ASP A 228 -0.48 10.16 14.93
CA ASP A 228 0.16 11.48 14.69
C ASP A 228 1.10 11.90 15.81
N ASP A 229 0.84 11.42 17.04
CA ASP A 229 1.63 11.71 18.25
C ASP A 229 3.05 11.14 18.22
N ILE A 230 3.30 10.09 17.42
CA ILE A 230 4.65 9.54 17.29
C ILE A 230 5.45 10.16 16.15
N ALA A 231 4.82 10.90 15.25
CA ALA A 231 5.48 11.53 14.11
C ALA A 231 6.45 12.64 14.59
N ASP A 232 7.66 12.67 14.03
CA ASP A 232 8.56 13.82 14.22
C ASP A 232 8.07 15.01 13.38
N ILE A 233 7.57 14.76 12.18
CA ILE A 233 6.97 15.76 11.29
C ILE A 233 5.68 15.22 10.68
N PHE A 234 4.62 16.03 10.71
CA PHE A 234 3.39 15.78 9.99
C PHE A 234 3.19 16.86 8.91
N LEU A 235 3.15 16.43 7.64
CA LEU A 235 2.87 17.29 6.49
C LEU A 235 1.43 17.05 6.02
N LYS A 236 0.54 17.95 6.35
CA LYS A 236 -0.88 17.85 6.01
C LYS A 236 -1.13 18.40 4.61
N GLY A 237 -1.66 17.57 3.70
CA GLY A 237 -2.04 18.01 2.36
C GLY A 237 -2.06 16.92 1.31
N SER A 238 -2.05 17.32 0.04
CA SER A 238 -1.91 16.43 -1.12
C SER A 238 -0.51 15.80 -1.12
N GLY A 239 -0.46 14.47 -1.14
CA GLY A 239 0.81 13.76 -1.17
C GLY A 239 1.61 14.06 -2.43
N GLY A 240 0.93 14.18 -3.57
CA GLY A 240 1.57 14.50 -4.85
C GLY A 240 2.23 15.87 -4.87
N GLU A 241 1.56 16.90 -4.34
CA GLU A 241 2.12 18.26 -4.23
C GLU A 241 3.32 18.28 -3.26
N ILE A 242 3.14 17.72 -2.05
CA ILE A 242 4.16 17.70 -1.01
C ILE A 242 5.42 16.98 -1.50
N LEU A 243 5.29 15.79 -2.06
CA LEU A 243 6.45 15.01 -2.49
C LEU A 243 7.12 15.58 -3.73
N SER A 244 6.34 16.14 -4.68
CA SER A 244 6.92 16.82 -5.85
C SER A 244 7.79 18.00 -5.44
N GLU A 245 7.31 18.81 -4.50
CA GLU A 245 8.08 19.95 -3.99
C GLU A 245 9.30 19.49 -3.17
N LEU A 246 9.15 18.42 -2.36
CA LEU A 246 10.25 17.84 -1.60
C LEU A 246 11.38 17.39 -2.52
N ILE A 247 11.07 16.66 -3.60
CA ILE A 247 12.07 16.22 -4.58
C ILE A 247 12.80 17.40 -5.23
N GLN A 248 12.09 18.48 -5.56
CA GLN A 248 12.71 19.68 -6.17
C GLN A 248 13.70 20.39 -5.24
N ARG A 249 13.58 20.21 -3.92
CA ARG A 249 14.46 20.84 -2.93
C ARG A 249 15.62 19.94 -2.45
N LEU A 250 15.70 18.68 -2.91
CA LEU A 250 16.82 17.76 -2.61
C LEU A 250 18.01 17.99 -3.52
#